data_6d898a2dcb0c828331c48cdb1d32a372
#
_entry.id   6d898a2dcb0c828331c48cdb1d32a372
#
_cell.length_a   1.000
_cell.length_b   1.000
_cell.length_c   1.000
_cell.angle_alpha   90.00
_cell.angle_beta   90.00
_cell.angle_gamma   90.00
#
_symmetry.space_group_name_H-M   'P 1'
#
loop_
_entity.id
_entity.type
_entity.pdbx_description
1 polymer ?
#
loop_
_entity_poly.entity_id
_entity_poly.type
_entity_poly.pdbx_seq_one_letter_code
_entity_poly.pdbx_strand_id
1 'polypeptide(L)'
;VAEEFRNFFEEVMIDEYQDSNYLQEAILSAVSKVQSGEPNMFMVGDVKQSIYRFRLARPELFMEKYETYTKEDSPYQKIELHKNFRSREGVLAAVNDIFYKIMGKDLGRVHYDEDAALYPGADYPVLKGEQESSEVIVVEQDSSTERSILEAGTIGRKIRQLKENGWITDKKSGELRRPGYSDMVILLRSPGGDADVMAAELGKMGIPAHAISRTGYFSTQEIQVLLNYLAILDNPRQDIPLASVLTSWFGGLGEEELGYLRAVDKEKPFYENVLAWMPESEEISESISEELRQKLPEEIQEKLARFHQLSLIHISEPTR
;
A
#
# COMPACT_ATOMS: atom_id res chain seq x y z
N VAL A 1 -8.71 -26.95 24.68
CA VAL A 1 -8.86 -25.88 23.68
C VAL A 1 -9.10 -26.48 22.28
N ALA A 2 -8.17 -27.26 21.67
CA ALA A 2 -8.37 -27.81 20.32
C ALA A 2 -9.59 -28.73 20.23
N GLU A 3 -9.81 -29.58 21.24
CA GLU A 3 -10.96 -30.47 21.34
C GLU A 3 -12.30 -29.71 21.45
N GLU A 4 -12.32 -28.61 22.19
CA GLU A 4 -13.49 -27.72 22.29
C GLU A 4 -13.87 -27.15 20.93
N PHE A 5 -12.89 -26.65 20.17
CA PHE A 5 -13.13 -26.14 18.82
C PHE A 5 -13.55 -27.24 17.84
N ARG A 6 -12.95 -28.42 17.93
CA ARG A 6 -13.31 -29.57 17.10
C ARG A 6 -14.78 -29.99 17.30
N ASN A 7 -15.26 -29.90 18.55
CA ASN A 7 -16.66 -30.21 18.86
C ASN A 7 -17.61 -29.03 18.54
N PHE A 8 -17.09 -27.82 18.47
CA PHE A 8 -17.87 -26.62 18.19
C PHE A 8 -18.08 -26.36 16.69
N PHE A 9 -17.03 -26.59 15.86
CA PHE A 9 -17.14 -26.33 14.45
C PHE A 9 -17.81 -27.51 13.71
N GLU A 10 -18.88 -27.21 12.99
CA GLU A 10 -19.51 -28.15 12.06
C GLU A 10 -18.69 -28.26 10.79
N GLU A 11 -18.23 -27.12 10.25
CA GLU A 11 -17.38 -27.01 9.07
C GLU A 11 -16.23 -26.05 9.30
N VAL A 12 -15.08 -26.32 8.69
CA VAL A 12 -13.89 -25.48 8.67
C VAL A 12 -13.60 -25.11 7.22
N MET A 13 -13.82 -23.86 6.86
CA MET A 13 -13.66 -23.35 5.49
C MET A 13 -12.38 -22.53 5.36
N ILE A 14 -11.57 -22.83 4.35
CA ILE A 14 -10.30 -22.18 4.10
C ILE A 14 -10.27 -21.69 2.66
N ASP A 15 -10.05 -20.41 2.46
CA ASP A 15 -9.79 -19.80 1.16
C ASP A 15 -8.29 -19.64 0.93
N GLU A 16 -7.87 -19.54 -0.34
CA GLU A 16 -6.47 -19.40 -0.75
C GLU A 16 -5.53 -20.45 -0.09
N TYR A 17 -6.01 -21.69 -0.03
CA TYR A 17 -5.30 -22.75 0.69
C TYR A 17 -3.88 -23.02 0.16
N GLN A 18 -3.58 -22.71 -1.11
CA GLN A 18 -2.24 -22.82 -1.69
C GLN A 18 -1.19 -21.95 -1.00
N ASP A 19 -1.62 -20.93 -0.24
CA ASP A 19 -0.73 -20.04 0.52
C ASP A 19 -0.53 -20.45 1.97
N SER A 20 -1.12 -21.59 2.38
CA SER A 20 -0.99 -22.13 3.73
C SER A 20 0.43 -22.64 4.01
N ASN A 21 0.83 -22.58 5.27
CA ASN A 21 2.09 -23.14 5.76
C ASN A 21 1.84 -24.28 6.75
N TYR A 22 2.90 -25.00 7.13
CA TYR A 22 2.80 -26.15 8.05
C TYR A 22 2.19 -25.80 9.42
N LEU A 23 2.41 -24.60 9.93
CA LEU A 23 1.83 -24.18 11.21
C LEU A 23 0.31 -24.00 11.08
N GLN A 24 -0.12 -23.34 10.00
CA GLN A 24 -1.55 -23.19 9.71
C GLN A 24 -2.21 -24.53 9.49
N GLU A 25 -1.59 -25.42 8.71
CA GLU A 25 -2.09 -26.78 8.51
C GLU A 25 -2.22 -27.56 9.82
N ALA A 26 -1.23 -27.45 10.71
CA ALA A 26 -1.29 -28.10 12.03
C ALA A 26 -2.45 -27.56 12.88
N ILE A 27 -2.69 -26.24 12.86
CA ILE A 27 -3.80 -25.63 13.57
C ILE A 27 -5.15 -26.08 12.97
N LEU A 28 -5.31 -26.00 11.64
CA LEU A 28 -6.51 -26.42 10.94
C LEU A 28 -6.84 -27.89 11.20
N SER A 29 -5.85 -28.75 11.10
CA SER A 29 -6.00 -30.19 11.41
C SER A 29 -6.36 -30.45 12.87
N ALA A 30 -5.85 -29.64 13.81
CA ALA A 30 -6.16 -29.80 15.23
C ALA A 30 -7.58 -29.39 15.57
N VAL A 31 -8.14 -28.37 14.91
CA VAL A 31 -9.51 -27.85 15.17
C VAL A 31 -10.58 -28.49 14.30
N SER A 32 -10.18 -29.23 13.26
CA SER A 32 -11.09 -29.98 12.39
C SER A 32 -11.27 -31.43 12.86
N LYS A 33 -12.26 -32.13 12.30
CA LYS A 33 -12.56 -33.53 12.58
C LYS A 33 -11.79 -34.52 11.68
N VAL A 34 -10.83 -34.04 10.89
CA VAL A 34 -10.04 -34.90 9.97
C VAL A 34 -9.35 -36.06 10.71
N GLN A 35 -8.78 -35.80 11.89
CA GLN A 35 -8.10 -36.81 12.70
C GLN A 35 -9.05 -37.83 13.33
N SER A 36 -10.33 -37.52 13.46
CA SER A 36 -11.34 -38.46 13.98
C SER A 36 -12.02 -39.29 12.89
N GLY A 37 -11.61 -39.15 11.64
CA GLY A 37 -12.17 -39.90 10.51
C GLY A 37 -13.48 -39.32 9.94
N GLU A 38 -13.92 -38.17 10.42
CA GLU A 38 -15.10 -37.45 9.95
C GLU A 38 -14.69 -36.07 9.39
N PRO A 39 -14.02 -36.00 8.22
CA PRO A 39 -13.47 -34.76 7.72
C PRO A 39 -14.58 -33.73 7.46
N ASN A 40 -14.37 -32.52 8.02
CA ASN A 40 -15.27 -31.38 7.90
C ASN A 40 -14.53 -30.13 7.38
N MET A 41 -13.47 -30.34 6.59
CA MET A 41 -12.72 -29.22 5.99
C MET A 41 -13.16 -29.00 4.55
N PHE A 42 -13.45 -27.74 4.22
CA PHE A 42 -13.69 -27.27 2.87
C PHE A 42 -12.57 -26.29 2.48
N MET A 43 -11.77 -26.65 1.50
CA MET A 43 -10.59 -25.91 1.08
C MET A 43 -10.75 -25.43 -0.34
N VAL A 44 -10.53 -24.14 -0.58
CA VAL A 44 -10.54 -23.55 -1.91
C VAL A 44 -9.16 -22.96 -2.20
N GLY A 45 -8.68 -23.13 -3.41
CA GLY A 45 -7.39 -22.59 -3.81
C GLY A 45 -7.06 -22.88 -5.27
N ASP A 46 -6.03 -22.21 -5.75
CA ASP A 46 -5.45 -22.44 -7.06
C ASP A 46 -3.92 -22.45 -6.95
N VAL A 47 -3.31 -23.61 -7.07
CA VAL A 47 -1.86 -23.78 -6.94
C VAL A 47 -1.08 -22.92 -7.94
N LYS A 48 -1.66 -22.59 -9.11
CA LYS A 48 -1.06 -21.70 -10.11
C LYS A 48 -0.90 -20.25 -9.60
N GLN A 49 -1.68 -19.87 -8.57
CA GLN A 49 -1.65 -18.55 -7.94
C GLN A 49 -0.80 -18.51 -6.67
N SER A 50 -0.05 -19.57 -6.34
CA SER A 50 0.83 -19.58 -5.18
C SER A 50 2.05 -18.69 -5.41
N ILE A 51 1.98 -17.44 -4.94
CA ILE A 51 3.03 -16.43 -5.07
C ILE A 51 3.67 -16.03 -3.73
N TYR A 52 3.19 -16.57 -2.60
CA TYR A 52 3.64 -16.21 -1.25
C TYR A 52 4.69 -17.16 -0.65
N ARG A 53 5.45 -17.88 -1.48
CA ARG A 53 6.50 -18.78 -1.00
C ARG A 53 7.55 -18.09 -0.13
N PHE A 54 7.85 -16.83 -0.40
CA PHE A 54 8.74 -16.00 0.42
C PHE A 54 8.18 -15.71 1.82
N ARG A 55 6.88 -15.97 2.06
CA ARG A 55 6.20 -15.93 3.37
C ARG A 55 6.02 -17.34 3.96
N LEU A 56 6.84 -18.29 3.56
CA LEU A 56 6.80 -19.69 4.01
C LEU A 56 5.56 -20.47 3.56
N ALA A 57 4.80 -19.98 2.58
CA ALA A 57 3.72 -20.75 1.97
C ALA A 57 4.26 -22.09 1.41
N ARG A 58 3.46 -23.14 1.56
CA ARG A 58 3.79 -24.52 1.15
C ARG A 58 2.74 -25.04 0.18
N PRO A 59 2.83 -24.71 -1.11
CA PRO A 59 1.89 -25.22 -2.12
C PRO A 59 1.86 -26.75 -2.17
N GLU A 60 2.92 -27.41 -1.67
CA GLU A 60 3.01 -28.86 -1.57
C GLU A 60 1.85 -29.47 -0.75
N LEU A 61 1.36 -28.74 0.28
CA LEU A 61 0.20 -29.17 1.09
C LEU A 61 -1.07 -29.27 0.25
N PHE A 62 -1.27 -28.27 -0.64
CA PHE A 62 -2.40 -28.30 -1.55
C PHE A 62 -2.25 -29.38 -2.62
N MET A 63 -1.05 -29.52 -3.19
CA MET A 63 -0.75 -30.54 -4.20
C MET A 63 -0.95 -31.95 -3.70
N GLU A 64 -0.54 -32.26 -2.46
CA GLU A 64 -0.76 -33.56 -1.85
C GLU A 64 -2.26 -33.90 -1.80
N LYS A 65 -3.10 -32.94 -1.37
CA LYS A 65 -4.55 -33.14 -1.36
C LYS A 65 -5.11 -33.22 -2.77
N TYR A 66 -4.62 -32.43 -3.71
CA TYR A 66 -5.05 -32.46 -5.11
C TYR A 66 -4.76 -33.81 -5.77
N GLU A 67 -3.65 -34.46 -5.45
CA GLU A 67 -3.25 -35.75 -5.98
C GLU A 67 -3.95 -36.92 -5.29
N THR A 68 -4.27 -36.80 -4.00
CA THR A 68 -4.83 -37.90 -3.19
C THR A 68 -6.36 -37.90 -3.15
N TYR A 69 -7.00 -36.73 -3.30
CA TYR A 69 -8.46 -36.65 -3.28
C TYR A 69 -9.07 -37.10 -4.61
N THR A 70 -10.21 -37.76 -4.54
CA THR A 70 -10.91 -38.32 -5.70
C THR A 70 -11.94 -37.35 -6.28
N LYS A 71 -12.26 -37.50 -7.57
CA LYS A 71 -13.38 -36.80 -8.21
C LYS A 71 -14.75 -37.42 -7.87
N GLU A 72 -14.75 -38.63 -7.34
CA GLU A 72 -15.97 -39.32 -6.92
C GLU A 72 -16.48 -38.76 -5.59
N ASP A 73 -17.77 -38.95 -5.31
CA ASP A 73 -18.39 -38.58 -4.07
C ASP A 73 -17.77 -39.39 -2.92
N SER A 74 -17.02 -38.70 -2.07
CA SER A 74 -16.29 -39.28 -0.96
C SER A 74 -16.00 -38.22 0.10
N PRO A 75 -15.65 -38.62 1.36
CA PRO A 75 -15.21 -37.70 2.39
C PRO A 75 -13.98 -36.86 2.01
N TYR A 76 -13.22 -37.31 1.01
CA TYR A 76 -12.05 -36.62 0.47
C TYR A 76 -12.24 -36.35 -1.02
N GLN A 77 -13.22 -35.52 -1.31
CA GLN A 77 -13.62 -35.20 -2.68
C GLN A 77 -12.86 -33.98 -3.20
N LYS A 78 -12.45 -34.06 -4.49
CA LYS A 78 -11.87 -32.97 -5.25
C LYS A 78 -12.87 -32.48 -6.28
N ILE A 79 -13.14 -31.17 -6.26
CA ILE A 79 -13.99 -30.48 -7.24
C ILE A 79 -13.13 -29.51 -8.03
N GLU A 80 -13.04 -29.70 -9.35
CA GLU A 80 -12.26 -28.85 -10.24
C GLU A 80 -13.16 -27.79 -10.89
N LEU A 81 -12.78 -26.51 -10.74
CA LEU A 81 -13.49 -25.37 -11.32
C LEU A 81 -12.68 -24.84 -12.51
N HIS A 82 -13.14 -25.07 -13.72
CA HIS A 82 -12.44 -24.68 -14.95
C HIS A 82 -12.87 -23.33 -15.52
N LYS A 83 -14.03 -22.81 -15.10
CA LYS A 83 -14.62 -21.59 -15.68
C LYS A 83 -14.23 -20.33 -14.92
N ASN A 84 -13.76 -19.34 -15.66
CA ASN A 84 -13.46 -17.99 -15.14
C ASN A 84 -14.61 -17.04 -15.50
N PHE A 85 -15.26 -16.48 -14.48
CA PHE A 85 -16.38 -15.55 -14.60
C PHE A 85 -15.98 -14.07 -14.46
N ARG A 86 -14.68 -13.81 -14.32
CA ARG A 86 -14.16 -12.46 -14.06
C ARG A 86 -13.63 -11.78 -15.31
N SER A 87 -12.97 -12.54 -16.19
CA SER A 87 -12.21 -12.01 -17.31
C SER A 87 -12.88 -12.33 -18.65
N ARG A 88 -12.67 -11.45 -19.63
CA ARG A 88 -13.07 -11.67 -21.01
C ARG A 88 -12.20 -12.74 -21.68
N GLU A 89 -12.73 -13.38 -22.71
CA GLU A 89 -12.06 -14.46 -23.45
C GLU A 89 -10.69 -14.07 -23.97
N GLY A 90 -10.53 -12.88 -24.55
CA GLY A 90 -9.23 -12.41 -25.05
C GLY A 90 -8.14 -12.32 -23.99
N VAL A 91 -8.48 -11.98 -22.74
CA VAL A 91 -7.55 -11.97 -21.63
C VAL A 91 -7.15 -13.40 -21.24
N LEU A 92 -8.14 -14.30 -21.15
CA LEU A 92 -7.90 -15.71 -20.81
C LEU A 92 -7.05 -16.41 -21.87
N ALA A 93 -7.34 -16.15 -23.15
CA ALA A 93 -6.58 -16.70 -24.27
C ALA A 93 -5.10 -16.26 -24.23
N ALA A 94 -4.83 -14.97 -23.93
CA ALA A 94 -3.46 -14.48 -23.80
C ALA A 94 -2.74 -15.09 -22.60
N VAL A 95 -3.43 -15.25 -21.48
CA VAL A 95 -2.89 -15.92 -20.28
C VAL A 95 -2.55 -17.38 -20.61
N ASN A 96 -3.49 -18.11 -21.21
CA ASN A 96 -3.26 -19.50 -21.61
C ASN A 96 -2.09 -19.63 -22.58
N ASP A 97 -2.00 -18.79 -23.61
CA ASP A 97 -0.91 -18.83 -24.60
C ASP A 97 0.48 -18.69 -23.96
N ILE A 98 0.59 -17.79 -22.97
CA ILE A 98 1.84 -17.59 -22.24
C ILE A 98 2.13 -18.80 -21.36
N PHE A 99 1.16 -19.24 -20.55
CA PHE A 99 1.41 -20.29 -19.56
C PHE A 99 1.59 -21.69 -20.15
N TYR A 100 0.97 -22.00 -21.26
CA TYR A 100 1.29 -23.22 -22.02
C TYR A 100 2.75 -23.31 -22.45
N LYS A 101 3.40 -22.16 -22.67
CA LYS A 101 4.83 -22.11 -23.09
C LYS A 101 5.81 -22.11 -21.93
N ILE A 102 5.45 -21.52 -20.80
CA ILE A 102 6.42 -21.26 -19.71
C ILE A 102 6.15 -22.02 -18.41
N MET A 103 4.92 -22.49 -18.15
CA MET A 103 4.59 -23.13 -16.89
C MET A 103 4.69 -24.65 -17.02
N GLY A 104 5.63 -25.24 -16.32
CA GLY A 104 5.85 -26.70 -16.26
C GLY A 104 6.25 -27.12 -14.86
N LYS A 105 6.50 -28.42 -14.67
CA LYS A 105 6.93 -28.95 -13.37
C LYS A 105 8.23 -28.33 -12.85
N ASP A 106 9.11 -27.92 -13.75
CA ASP A 106 10.38 -27.27 -13.41
C ASP A 106 10.20 -25.80 -13.03
N LEU A 107 9.28 -25.09 -13.73
CA LEU A 107 8.96 -23.69 -13.49
C LEU A 107 7.47 -23.58 -13.14
N GLY A 108 7.14 -23.41 -11.87
CA GLY A 108 5.76 -23.31 -11.39
C GLY A 108 5.22 -24.59 -10.73
N ARG A 109 5.90 -25.72 -10.86
CA ARG A 109 5.57 -27.04 -10.27
C ARG A 109 4.24 -27.65 -10.71
N VAL A 110 3.52 -27.00 -11.58
CA VAL A 110 2.27 -27.44 -12.18
C VAL A 110 2.50 -27.61 -13.67
N HIS A 111 2.01 -28.68 -14.22
CA HIS A 111 1.93 -28.81 -15.67
C HIS A 111 0.72 -28.02 -16.15
N TYR A 112 0.94 -27.02 -17.02
CA TYR A 112 -0.16 -26.25 -17.58
C TYR A 112 -0.67 -26.95 -18.84
N ASP A 113 -1.78 -27.64 -18.70
CA ASP A 113 -2.45 -28.40 -19.74
C ASP A 113 -3.92 -27.95 -19.89
N GLU A 114 -4.74 -28.71 -20.60
CA GLU A 114 -6.14 -28.40 -20.81
C GLU A 114 -6.93 -28.37 -19.48
N ASP A 115 -6.58 -29.18 -18.51
CA ASP A 115 -7.22 -29.20 -17.19
C ASP A 115 -6.82 -27.97 -16.35
N ALA A 116 -5.62 -27.43 -16.55
CA ALA A 116 -5.12 -26.25 -15.86
C ALA A 116 -5.53 -24.94 -16.56
N ALA A 117 -5.92 -25.00 -17.84
CA ALA A 117 -6.25 -23.82 -18.63
C ALA A 117 -7.51 -23.10 -18.13
N LEU A 118 -7.59 -21.81 -18.45
CA LEU A 118 -8.70 -20.94 -18.08
C LEU A 118 -9.75 -20.91 -19.22
N TYR A 119 -11.00 -21.18 -18.89
CA TYR A 119 -12.12 -21.15 -19.84
C TYR A 119 -13.10 -20.03 -19.50
N PRO A 120 -13.66 -19.32 -20.49
CA PRO A 120 -14.65 -18.29 -20.24
C PRO A 120 -15.91 -18.90 -19.63
N GLY A 121 -16.42 -18.28 -18.57
CA GLY A 121 -17.65 -18.69 -17.87
C GLY A 121 -18.71 -17.61 -17.85
N ALA A 122 -18.36 -16.35 -18.16
CA ALA A 122 -19.27 -15.22 -18.20
C ALA A 122 -19.54 -14.79 -19.64
N ASP A 123 -20.80 -14.44 -19.93
CA ASP A 123 -21.18 -13.82 -21.18
C ASP A 123 -21.00 -12.30 -21.08
N TYR A 124 -20.03 -11.80 -21.80
CA TYR A 124 -19.80 -10.35 -21.92
C TYR A 124 -20.33 -9.83 -23.26
N PRO A 125 -20.86 -8.59 -23.30
CA PRO A 125 -21.19 -7.94 -24.56
C PRO A 125 -19.95 -7.87 -25.47
N VAL A 126 -20.14 -8.20 -26.75
CA VAL A 126 -19.08 -8.20 -27.76
C VAL A 126 -18.55 -6.76 -27.96
N LEU A 127 -17.26 -6.55 -27.85
CA LEU A 127 -16.61 -5.31 -28.18
C LEU A 127 -16.29 -5.27 -29.68
N LYS A 128 -16.43 -4.10 -30.30
CA LYS A 128 -16.08 -3.92 -31.70
C LYS A 128 -14.57 -3.63 -31.82
N GLY A 129 -13.90 -4.39 -32.70
CA GLY A 129 -12.48 -4.20 -33.02
C GLY A 129 -11.54 -4.98 -32.08
N GLU A 130 -10.26 -4.60 -32.09
CA GLU A 130 -9.15 -5.28 -31.36
C GLU A 130 -9.13 -4.99 -29.86
N GLN A 131 -10.21 -4.48 -29.29
CA GLN A 131 -10.25 -4.02 -27.89
C GLN A 131 -10.22 -5.16 -26.85
N GLU A 132 -10.38 -6.40 -27.29
CA GLU A 132 -10.30 -7.59 -26.43
C GLU A 132 -8.90 -8.23 -26.42
N SER A 133 -7.97 -7.69 -27.23
CA SER A 133 -6.61 -8.24 -27.34
C SER A 133 -5.73 -7.76 -26.19
N SER A 134 -4.85 -8.65 -25.73
CA SER A 134 -3.73 -8.28 -24.86
C SER A 134 -2.61 -7.70 -25.73
N GLU A 135 -1.95 -6.66 -25.22
CA GLU A 135 -0.90 -5.97 -25.92
C GLU A 135 0.43 -6.08 -25.15
N VAL A 136 1.53 -6.22 -25.89
CA VAL A 136 2.88 -6.10 -25.35
C VAL A 136 3.49 -4.80 -25.90
N ILE A 137 3.81 -3.88 -25.00
CA ILE A 137 4.43 -2.60 -25.37
C ILE A 137 5.91 -2.65 -24.97
N VAL A 138 6.78 -2.55 -25.95
CA VAL A 138 8.23 -2.49 -25.73
C VAL A 138 8.68 -1.02 -25.73
N VAL A 139 9.35 -0.63 -24.66
CA VAL A 139 9.87 0.73 -24.49
C VAL A 139 11.38 0.68 -24.59
N GLU A 140 11.94 1.40 -25.58
CA GLU A 140 13.38 1.58 -25.70
C GLU A 140 13.85 2.63 -24.68
N GLN A 141 14.87 2.28 -23.91
CA GLN A 141 15.45 3.17 -22.90
C GLN A 141 16.78 3.73 -23.45
N ASP A 142 16.89 5.05 -23.47
CA ASP A 142 18.19 5.71 -23.61
C ASP A 142 18.88 5.89 -22.24
N SER A 143 20.17 6.21 -22.25
CA SER A 143 20.94 6.38 -21.01
C SER A 143 20.64 7.68 -20.27
N SER A 144 19.78 8.55 -20.80
CA SER A 144 19.52 9.88 -20.27
C SER A 144 18.26 9.99 -19.40
N THR A 145 17.32 9.05 -19.58
CA THR A 145 16.03 9.12 -18.89
C THR A 145 15.82 7.91 -18.00
N GLU A 146 15.30 8.14 -16.81
CA GLU A 146 14.99 7.09 -15.86
C GLU A 146 13.87 6.18 -16.40
N ARG A 147 14.04 4.88 -16.23
CA ARG A 147 13.13 3.85 -16.74
C ARG A 147 11.68 4.07 -16.30
N SER A 148 11.46 4.34 -15.01
CA SER A 148 10.11 4.56 -14.43
C SER A 148 9.39 5.74 -15.08
N ILE A 149 10.11 6.80 -15.48
CA ILE A 149 9.56 7.97 -16.17
C ILE A 149 9.11 7.61 -17.60
N LEU A 150 9.95 6.86 -18.34
CA LEU A 150 9.61 6.42 -19.70
C LEU A 150 8.40 5.48 -19.72
N GLU A 151 8.37 4.53 -18.78
CA GLU A 151 7.25 3.61 -18.62
C GLU A 151 5.97 4.38 -18.25
N ALA A 152 6.03 5.31 -17.27
CA ALA A 152 4.89 6.13 -16.89
C ALA A 152 4.33 6.97 -18.05
N GLY A 153 5.21 7.58 -18.85
CA GLY A 153 4.81 8.33 -20.04
C GLY A 153 4.09 7.45 -21.07
N THR A 154 4.56 6.23 -21.27
CA THR A 154 3.95 5.27 -22.20
C THR A 154 2.61 4.78 -21.68
N ILE A 155 2.53 4.41 -20.42
CA ILE A 155 1.29 4.02 -19.73
C ILE A 155 0.28 5.17 -19.77
N GLY A 156 0.71 6.39 -19.51
CA GLY A 156 -0.18 7.57 -19.53
C GLY A 156 -0.81 7.83 -20.90
N ARG A 157 -0.04 7.65 -21.99
CA ARG A 157 -0.60 7.71 -23.36
C ARG A 157 -1.63 6.60 -23.61
N LYS A 158 -1.33 5.37 -23.16
CA LYS A 158 -2.27 4.24 -23.30
C LYS A 158 -3.54 4.45 -22.50
N ILE A 159 -3.46 4.97 -21.27
CA ILE A 159 -4.62 5.32 -20.44
C ILE A 159 -5.53 6.32 -21.15
N ARG A 160 -4.97 7.37 -21.74
CA ARG A 160 -5.74 8.36 -22.52
C ARG A 160 -6.45 7.73 -23.71
N GLN A 161 -5.73 6.91 -24.49
CA GLN A 161 -6.28 6.17 -25.60
C GLN A 161 -7.45 5.27 -25.19
N LEU A 162 -7.29 4.52 -24.09
CA LEU A 162 -8.32 3.64 -23.56
C LEU A 162 -9.52 4.44 -23.05
N LYS A 163 -9.33 5.59 -22.43
CA LYS A 163 -10.41 6.44 -21.96
C LYS A 163 -11.23 7.03 -23.11
N GLU A 164 -10.59 7.38 -24.21
CA GLU A 164 -11.25 7.95 -25.37
C GLU A 164 -11.95 6.88 -26.23
N ASN A 165 -11.29 5.76 -26.45
CA ASN A 165 -11.71 4.77 -27.43
C ASN A 165 -12.17 3.44 -26.82
N GLY A 166 -11.77 3.15 -25.56
CA GLY A 166 -12.07 1.90 -24.88
C GLY A 166 -13.55 1.76 -24.49
N TRP A 167 -13.95 0.53 -24.24
CA TRP A 167 -15.26 0.17 -23.69
C TRP A 167 -15.08 -0.87 -22.59
N ILE A 168 -15.84 -0.76 -21.52
CA ILE A 168 -15.89 -1.76 -20.45
C ILE A 168 -17.34 -2.12 -20.15
N THR A 169 -17.54 -3.29 -19.57
CA THR A 169 -18.86 -3.71 -19.07
C THR A 169 -19.04 -3.16 -17.65
N ASP A 170 -20.10 -2.42 -17.44
CA ASP A 170 -20.48 -1.97 -16.11
C ASP A 170 -20.95 -3.16 -15.26
N LYS A 171 -20.41 -3.30 -14.05
CA LYS A 171 -20.70 -4.44 -13.17
C LYS A 171 -22.15 -4.50 -12.68
N LYS A 172 -22.83 -3.35 -12.62
CA LYS A 172 -24.19 -3.27 -12.07
C LYS A 172 -25.25 -3.44 -13.14
N SER A 173 -25.07 -2.76 -14.28
CA SER A 173 -26.06 -2.79 -15.37
C SER A 173 -25.79 -3.88 -16.40
N GLY A 174 -24.56 -4.40 -16.50
CA GLY A 174 -24.15 -5.31 -17.57
C GLY A 174 -23.94 -4.63 -18.94
N GLU A 175 -24.15 -3.31 -19.01
CA GLU A 175 -24.05 -2.54 -20.26
C GLU A 175 -22.63 -2.04 -20.51
N LEU A 176 -22.34 -1.72 -21.77
CA LEU A 176 -21.07 -1.11 -22.17
C LEU A 176 -21.04 0.37 -21.82
N ARG A 177 -19.95 0.82 -21.17
CA ARG A 177 -19.66 2.23 -20.92
C ARG A 177 -18.20 2.57 -21.21
N ARG A 178 -17.89 3.85 -21.28
CA ARG A 178 -16.50 4.32 -21.33
C ARG A 178 -15.78 4.09 -20.01
N PRO A 179 -14.50 3.69 -20.03
CA PRO A 179 -13.74 3.50 -18.82
C PRO A 179 -13.41 4.84 -18.15
N GLY A 180 -13.53 4.87 -16.83
CA GLY A 180 -12.98 5.91 -15.98
C GLY A 180 -11.54 5.56 -15.53
N TYR A 181 -10.84 6.47 -14.88
CA TYR A 181 -9.51 6.18 -14.34
C TYR A 181 -9.54 5.10 -13.25
N SER A 182 -10.61 5.03 -12.47
CA SER A 182 -10.82 4.00 -11.43
C SER A 182 -11.02 2.59 -11.97
N ASP A 183 -11.22 2.43 -13.28
CA ASP A 183 -11.35 1.11 -13.91
C ASP A 183 -10.01 0.55 -14.38
N MET A 184 -8.93 1.32 -14.21
CA MET A 184 -7.59 0.95 -14.68
C MET A 184 -6.65 0.72 -13.51
N VAL A 185 -5.87 -0.36 -13.59
CA VAL A 185 -4.89 -0.72 -12.55
C VAL A 185 -3.53 -0.94 -13.20
N ILE A 186 -2.49 -0.41 -12.56
CA ILE A 186 -1.10 -0.65 -12.93
C ILE A 186 -0.51 -1.60 -11.88
N LEU A 187 -0.03 -2.76 -12.32
CA LEU A 187 0.61 -3.73 -11.45
C LEU A 187 2.12 -3.65 -11.63
N LEU A 188 2.83 -3.46 -10.53
CA LEU A 188 4.29 -3.44 -10.50
C LEU A 188 4.81 -4.66 -9.75
N ARG A 189 5.96 -5.19 -10.16
CA ARG A 189 6.63 -6.30 -9.46
C ARG A 189 7.02 -5.91 -8.03
N SER A 190 7.49 -4.69 -7.84
CA SER A 190 7.81 -4.10 -6.54
C SER A 190 7.26 -2.69 -6.49
N PRO A 191 6.44 -2.33 -5.49
CA PRO A 191 5.87 -0.99 -5.38
C PRO A 191 6.86 0.06 -4.85
N GLY A 192 8.06 -0.36 -4.36
CA GLY A 192 9.02 0.57 -3.74
C GLY A 192 9.52 1.60 -4.75
N GLY A 193 9.53 2.89 -4.39
CA GLY A 193 10.07 4.00 -5.16
C GLY A 193 9.42 4.24 -6.54
N ASP A 194 9.39 3.23 -7.39
CA ASP A 194 8.86 3.32 -8.76
C ASP A 194 7.37 3.69 -8.81
N ALA A 195 6.58 3.23 -7.84
CA ALA A 195 5.15 3.52 -7.80
C ALA A 195 4.87 5.00 -7.54
N ASP A 196 5.62 5.64 -6.65
CA ASP A 196 5.47 7.06 -6.34
C ASP A 196 5.93 7.94 -7.51
N VAL A 197 7.06 7.58 -8.14
CA VAL A 197 7.54 8.25 -9.36
C VAL A 197 6.51 8.13 -10.48
N MET A 198 5.96 6.94 -10.70
CA MET A 198 4.94 6.70 -11.72
C MET A 198 3.67 7.50 -11.44
N ALA A 199 3.19 7.54 -10.20
CA ALA A 199 2.02 8.33 -9.81
C ALA A 199 2.25 9.83 -10.02
N ALA A 200 3.45 10.34 -9.70
CA ALA A 200 3.82 11.74 -9.91
C ALA A 200 3.87 12.09 -11.41
N GLU A 201 4.47 11.24 -12.25
CA GLU A 201 4.54 11.47 -13.69
C GLU A 201 3.16 11.40 -14.36
N LEU A 202 2.31 10.46 -13.97
CA LEU A 202 0.92 10.41 -14.42
C LEU A 202 0.15 11.67 -13.98
N GLY A 203 0.38 12.17 -12.76
CA GLY A 203 -0.18 13.42 -12.26
C GLY A 203 0.20 14.63 -13.11
N LYS A 204 1.47 14.73 -13.56
CA LYS A 204 1.91 15.78 -14.50
C LYS A 204 1.17 15.71 -15.84
N MET A 205 0.73 14.52 -16.24
CA MET A 205 -0.10 14.33 -17.42
C MET A 205 -1.59 14.58 -17.19
N GLY A 206 -2.02 15.00 -15.99
CA GLY A 206 -3.42 15.18 -15.61
C GLY A 206 -4.20 13.88 -15.41
N ILE A 207 -3.49 12.78 -15.16
CA ILE A 207 -4.08 11.47 -14.89
C ILE A 207 -4.01 11.22 -13.37
N PRO A 208 -5.14 11.18 -12.66
CA PRO A 208 -5.16 10.91 -11.24
C PRO A 208 -4.71 9.45 -11.00
N ALA A 209 -3.60 9.27 -10.31
CA ALA A 209 -3.07 7.98 -9.93
C ALA A 209 -2.80 7.93 -8.43
N HIS A 210 -3.06 6.79 -7.81
CA HIS A 210 -2.80 6.56 -6.40
C HIS A 210 -1.94 5.32 -6.23
N ALA A 211 -0.79 5.48 -5.59
CA ALA A 211 0.07 4.37 -5.22
C ALA A 211 -0.27 3.91 -3.79
N ILE A 212 -0.55 2.60 -3.63
CA ILE A 212 -0.70 2.00 -2.30
C ILE A 212 0.70 1.76 -1.74
N SER A 213 1.29 2.81 -1.16
CA SER A 213 2.56 2.67 -0.45
C SER A 213 2.29 2.25 1.00
N ARG A 214 2.91 1.14 1.42
CA ARG A 214 2.94 0.74 2.85
C ARG A 214 4.13 1.37 3.59
N THR A 215 5.06 1.98 2.84
CA THR A 215 6.25 2.66 3.35
C THR A 215 6.02 4.14 3.16
N GLY A 216 6.01 4.91 4.24
CA GLY A 216 5.92 6.37 4.11
C GLY A 216 4.90 7.04 5.02
N TYR A 217 4.06 6.29 5.74
CA TYR A 217 3.13 6.92 6.70
C TYR A 217 3.90 7.84 7.68
N PHE A 218 4.98 7.32 8.25
CA PHE A 218 5.83 8.09 9.16
C PHE A 218 6.78 9.08 8.46
N SER A 219 6.90 9.06 7.13
CA SER A 219 7.74 10.00 6.36
C SER A 219 6.93 11.11 5.67
N THR A 220 5.62 11.11 5.80
CA THR A 220 4.80 12.23 5.34
C THR A 220 5.09 13.46 6.20
N GLN A 221 5.05 14.64 5.59
CA GLN A 221 5.39 15.89 6.27
C GLN A 221 4.50 16.12 7.51
N GLU A 222 3.22 15.81 7.41
CA GLU A 222 2.25 15.97 8.50
C GLU A 222 2.61 15.10 9.72
N ILE A 223 2.96 13.84 9.47
CA ILE A 223 3.33 12.91 10.55
C ILE A 223 4.70 13.26 11.11
N GLN A 224 5.66 13.67 10.27
CA GLN A 224 6.97 14.13 10.74
C GLN A 224 6.85 15.37 11.64
N VAL A 225 5.99 16.32 11.30
CA VAL A 225 5.72 17.47 12.17
C VAL A 225 5.13 17.04 13.52
N LEU A 226 4.18 16.09 13.52
CA LEU A 226 3.61 15.56 14.76
C LEU A 226 4.66 14.81 15.61
N LEU A 227 5.50 13.99 14.98
CA LEU A 227 6.58 13.30 15.67
C LEU A 227 7.61 14.29 16.24
N ASN A 228 7.97 15.33 15.49
CA ASN A 228 8.84 16.39 15.95
C ASN A 228 8.20 17.17 17.10
N TYR A 229 6.88 17.40 17.06
CA TYR A 229 6.16 18.02 18.17
C TYR A 229 6.22 17.16 19.44
N LEU A 230 6.00 15.85 19.34
CA LEU A 230 6.14 14.93 20.47
C LEU A 230 7.60 14.90 20.99
N ALA A 231 8.59 14.96 20.09
CA ALA A 231 10.00 14.99 20.46
C ALA A 231 10.36 16.25 21.24
N ILE A 232 9.84 17.44 20.90
CA ILE A 232 10.08 18.66 21.67
C ILE A 232 9.30 18.72 22.98
N LEU A 233 8.18 18.01 23.11
CA LEU A 233 7.48 17.87 24.40
C LEU A 233 8.30 17.03 25.38
N ASP A 234 8.98 15.98 24.89
CA ASP A 234 9.87 15.16 25.71
C ASP A 234 11.18 15.90 26.01
N ASN A 235 11.81 16.48 24.99
CA ASN A 235 13.03 17.26 25.12
C ASN A 235 13.07 18.46 24.17
N PRO A 236 12.78 19.68 24.67
CA PRO A 236 12.71 20.88 23.84
C PRO A 236 14.09 21.36 23.30
N ARG A 237 15.19 20.80 23.77
CA ARG A 237 16.56 21.20 23.36
C ARG A 237 17.01 20.53 22.05
N GLN A 238 16.08 20.01 21.26
CA GLN A 238 16.34 19.42 19.96
C GLN A 238 16.09 20.45 18.85
N ASP A 239 17.14 21.06 18.33
CA ASP A 239 17.06 22.18 17.39
C ASP A 239 16.29 21.83 16.10
N ILE A 240 16.52 20.64 15.51
CA ILE A 240 15.87 20.22 14.25
C ILE A 240 14.36 19.97 14.44
N PRO A 241 13.90 19.18 15.43
CA PRO A 241 12.50 19.04 15.73
C PRO A 241 11.82 20.38 16.04
N LEU A 242 12.45 21.23 16.83
CA LEU A 242 11.91 22.54 17.19
C LEU A 242 11.73 23.45 15.96
N ALA A 243 12.75 23.55 15.11
CA ALA A 243 12.66 24.31 13.86
C ALA A 243 11.55 23.79 12.94
N SER A 244 11.45 22.45 12.81
CA SER A 244 10.39 21.81 12.01
C SER A 244 8.99 22.17 12.52
N VAL A 245 8.76 22.17 13.82
CA VAL A 245 7.47 22.49 14.41
C VAL A 245 7.17 24.00 14.28
N LEU A 246 8.15 24.86 14.50
CA LEU A 246 7.98 26.31 14.36
C LEU A 246 7.65 26.74 12.93
N THR A 247 8.19 26.07 11.91
CA THR A 247 7.87 26.33 10.50
C THR A 247 6.58 25.67 10.01
N SER A 248 6.00 24.82 10.81
CA SER A 248 4.72 24.15 10.48
C SER A 248 3.51 25.04 10.82
N TRP A 249 2.32 24.48 10.59
CA TRP A 249 1.06 25.15 10.99
C TRP A 249 0.92 25.38 12.50
N PHE A 250 1.72 24.71 13.34
CA PHE A 250 1.75 24.94 14.79
C PHE A 250 2.42 26.27 15.14
N GLY A 251 3.57 26.56 14.54
CA GLY A 251 4.33 27.78 14.80
C GLY A 251 4.02 28.91 13.81
N GLY A 252 3.77 28.56 12.56
CA GLY A 252 3.46 29.52 11.49
C GLY A 252 4.60 30.46 11.12
N LEU A 253 5.86 30.11 11.47
CA LEU A 253 7.04 30.91 11.16
C LEU A 253 7.57 30.60 9.77
N GLY A 254 8.06 31.63 9.06
CA GLY A 254 8.80 31.45 7.82
C GLY A 254 10.29 31.20 8.04
N GLU A 255 11.02 30.84 6.98
CA GLU A 255 12.46 30.58 7.02
C GLU A 255 13.27 31.82 7.45
N GLU A 256 12.88 33.03 6.99
CA GLU A 256 13.49 34.28 7.38
C GLU A 256 13.29 34.57 8.87
N GLU A 257 12.09 34.30 9.39
CA GLU A 257 11.75 34.48 10.80
C GLU A 257 12.55 33.55 11.72
N LEU A 258 12.78 32.28 11.29
CA LEU A 258 13.71 31.39 11.98
C LEU A 258 15.14 31.95 11.97
N GLY A 259 15.56 32.54 10.85
CA GLY A 259 16.86 33.18 10.74
C GLY A 259 17.05 34.32 11.74
N TYR A 260 16.03 35.13 11.99
CA TYR A 260 16.05 36.18 13.02
C TYR A 260 16.24 35.58 14.42
N LEU A 261 15.46 34.54 14.76
CA LEU A 261 15.58 33.86 16.05
C LEU A 261 16.98 33.26 16.27
N ARG A 262 17.58 32.68 15.23
CA ARG A 262 18.96 32.13 15.31
C ARG A 262 20.04 33.19 15.43
N ALA A 263 19.78 34.37 14.84
CA ALA A 263 20.75 35.47 14.85
C ALA A 263 20.95 36.14 16.24
N VAL A 264 20.06 35.88 17.21
CA VAL A 264 20.11 36.44 18.57
C VAL A 264 21.42 36.06 19.23
N ASP A 265 21.74 34.77 19.28
CA ASP A 265 23.01 34.26 19.80
C ASP A 265 23.34 32.96 19.05
N LYS A 266 24.44 33.00 18.27
CA LYS A 266 24.87 31.87 17.46
C LYS A 266 25.58 30.76 18.28
N GLU A 267 26.02 31.09 19.46
CA GLU A 267 26.75 30.16 20.33
C GLU A 267 25.79 29.35 21.24
N LYS A 268 24.62 29.94 21.54
CA LYS A 268 23.61 29.25 22.35
C LYS A 268 22.81 28.22 21.54
N PRO A 269 22.29 27.16 22.20
CA PRO A 269 21.30 26.31 21.63
C PRO A 269 20.07 27.07 21.07
N PHE A 270 19.52 26.65 19.95
CA PHE A 270 18.40 27.35 19.31
C PHE A 270 17.16 27.46 20.23
N TYR A 271 16.92 26.45 21.04
CA TYR A 271 15.86 26.45 22.05
C TYR A 271 15.97 27.64 23.03
N GLU A 272 17.17 27.95 23.50
CA GLU A 272 17.38 29.08 24.42
C GLU A 272 17.07 30.42 23.71
N ASN A 273 17.45 30.54 22.45
CA ASN A 273 17.10 31.71 21.65
C ASN A 273 15.56 31.85 21.47
N VAL A 274 14.86 30.74 21.25
CA VAL A 274 13.39 30.76 21.12
C VAL A 274 12.75 31.17 22.45
N LEU A 275 13.17 30.57 23.58
CA LEU A 275 12.65 30.91 24.91
C LEU A 275 12.86 32.39 25.27
N ALA A 276 13.95 32.96 24.85
CA ALA A 276 14.29 34.36 25.14
C ALA A 276 13.22 35.34 24.60
N TRP A 277 12.46 34.93 23.58
CA TRP A 277 11.39 35.72 22.97
C TRP A 277 10.00 35.39 23.49
N MET A 278 9.84 34.38 24.34
CA MET A 278 8.55 34.01 24.89
C MET A 278 8.15 34.95 26.04
N PRO A 279 6.88 35.40 26.11
CA PRO A 279 6.46 36.45 27.05
C PRO A 279 6.53 36.08 28.52
N GLU A 280 6.57 34.79 28.87
CA GLU A 280 6.41 34.31 30.25
C GLU A 280 7.68 33.75 30.88
N SER A 281 8.85 33.86 30.24
CA SER A 281 10.12 33.36 30.82
C SER A 281 10.79 34.43 31.69
N GLU A 282 10.36 34.53 32.94
CA GLU A 282 10.98 35.46 33.92
C GLU A 282 12.47 35.20 34.14
N GLU A 283 12.95 33.94 34.06
CA GLU A 283 14.35 33.57 34.30
C GLU A 283 15.32 33.92 33.15
N ILE A 284 14.86 34.12 31.92
CA ILE A 284 15.73 34.37 30.74
C ILE A 284 15.66 35.82 30.30
N SER A 285 14.70 36.58 30.81
CA SER A 285 14.43 37.97 30.44
C SER A 285 15.59 38.93 30.71
N GLU A 286 16.49 38.61 31.66
CA GLU A 286 17.63 39.48 32.00
C GLU A 286 18.81 39.37 31.01
N SER A 287 18.90 38.34 30.20
CA SER A 287 20.04 38.11 29.31
C SER A 287 19.87 38.69 27.89
N ILE A 288 18.67 39.14 27.51
CA ILE A 288 18.44 39.75 26.20
C ILE A 288 18.43 41.26 26.38
N SER A 289 19.34 41.94 25.68
CA SER A 289 19.31 43.39 25.65
C SER A 289 17.98 43.91 25.10
N GLU A 290 17.44 44.93 25.74
CA GLU A 290 16.18 45.60 25.32
C GLU A 290 16.21 46.04 23.84
N GLU A 291 17.43 46.29 23.32
CA GLU A 291 17.70 46.59 21.90
C GLU A 291 17.36 45.41 20.95
N LEU A 292 17.51 44.17 21.36
CA LEU A 292 17.18 42.99 20.55
C LEU A 292 15.68 42.72 20.55
N ARG A 293 14.98 42.97 21.67
CA ARG A 293 13.52 42.85 21.76
C ARG A 293 12.81 43.81 20.82
N GLN A 294 13.35 45.04 20.66
CA GLN A 294 12.80 46.06 19.76
C GLN A 294 13.03 45.71 18.25
N LYS A 295 13.94 44.81 17.94
CA LYS A 295 14.26 44.41 16.57
C LYS A 295 13.39 43.26 16.01
N LEU A 296 12.73 42.52 16.91
CA LEU A 296 11.86 41.41 16.42
C LEU A 296 10.49 41.99 16.00
N PRO A 297 10.05 41.71 14.78
CA PRO A 297 8.71 42.14 14.31
C PRO A 297 7.62 41.64 15.26
N GLU A 298 6.63 42.47 15.53
CA GLU A 298 5.50 42.16 16.41
C GLU A 298 4.77 40.86 15.99
N GLU A 299 4.67 40.65 14.68
CA GLU A 299 4.11 39.43 14.08
C GLU A 299 4.81 38.13 14.54
N ILE A 300 6.13 38.15 14.68
CA ILE A 300 6.88 36.96 15.15
C ILE A 300 6.61 36.75 16.64
N GLN A 301 6.52 37.81 17.43
CA GLN A 301 6.20 37.72 18.84
C GLN A 301 4.81 37.11 19.07
N GLU A 302 3.82 37.53 18.29
CA GLU A 302 2.46 36.96 18.34
C GLU A 302 2.45 35.45 17.98
N LYS A 303 3.19 35.06 16.94
CA LYS A 303 3.31 33.65 16.53
C LYS A 303 3.95 32.80 17.62
N LEU A 304 5.01 33.29 18.25
CA LEU A 304 5.70 32.61 19.38
C LEU A 304 4.81 32.53 20.61
N ALA A 305 4.08 33.57 20.95
CA ALA A 305 3.14 33.55 22.07
C ALA A 305 2.02 32.52 21.85
N ARG A 306 1.48 32.45 20.62
CA ARG A 306 0.50 31.43 20.25
C ARG A 306 1.06 30.01 20.34
N PHE A 307 2.27 29.81 19.84
CA PHE A 307 2.96 28.52 19.93
C PHE A 307 3.19 28.09 21.38
N HIS A 308 3.62 29.02 22.23
CA HIS A 308 3.84 28.78 23.66
C HIS A 308 2.55 28.36 24.38
N GLN A 309 1.42 29.03 24.10
CA GLN A 309 0.12 28.63 24.65
C GLN A 309 -0.28 27.21 24.25
N LEU A 310 -0.04 26.80 23.00
CA LEU A 310 -0.29 25.44 22.55
C LEU A 310 0.61 24.42 23.26
N SER A 311 1.84 24.77 23.56
CA SER A 311 2.80 23.95 24.30
C SER A 311 2.44 23.82 25.79
N LEU A 312 1.98 24.90 26.44
CA LEU A 312 1.62 24.90 27.86
C LEU A 312 0.33 24.14 28.18
N ILE A 313 -0.62 24.08 27.27
CA ILE A 313 -1.89 23.36 27.46
C ILE A 313 -1.63 21.87 27.76
N HIS A 314 -0.55 21.31 27.23
CA HIS A 314 -0.20 19.90 27.43
C HIS A 314 0.75 19.63 28.61
N ILE A 315 1.43 20.65 29.15
CA ILE A 315 2.34 20.51 30.29
C ILE A 315 1.63 20.74 31.63
N SER A 316 0.54 21.50 31.65
CA SER A 316 -0.14 21.92 32.88
C SER A 316 -1.23 20.98 33.40
N GLU A 317 -1.64 19.96 32.64
CA GLU A 317 -2.56 18.92 33.11
C GLU A 317 -1.90 17.52 33.08
N PRO A 318 -1.25 17.10 34.18
CA PRO A 318 -0.94 15.69 34.34
C PRO A 318 -2.27 14.93 34.44
N THR A 319 -2.57 14.11 33.43
CA THR A 319 -3.67 13.18 33.47
C THR A 319 -3.62 12.36 34.76
N ARG A 320 -4.61 12.58 35.63
CA ARG A 320 -4.88 11.73 36.79
C ARG A 320 -5.49 10.42 36.34
#